data_45c4788e48f5be9c9694194de00df970
#
_entry.id   45c4788e48f5be9c9694194de00df970
#
_cell.length_a   1.000
_cell.length_b   1.000
_cell.length_c   1.000
_cell.angle_alpha   90.00
_cell.angle_beta   90.00
_cell.angle_gamma   90.00
#
_symmetry.space_group_name_H-M   'P 1'
#
loop_
_entity.id
_entity.type
_entity.pdbx_description
1 polymer ?
#
loop_
_entity_poly.entity_id
_entity_poly.type
_entity_poly.pdbx_seq_one_letter_code
_entity_poly.pdbx_strand_id
1 'polypeptide(L)'
;MTSSVQRLLELPRYASDGPHAIKPGFDRIESILEYMGRPDREMDIALVAGTNGKGSTASMMAACLTSAGYKTALQTSPHLLRINERMRVNGSEVPQDWLERAAGKHLTAFRDIGTSFYEATLALSLLWFAEVHATHAVVETGLGGRLDATNVLDASVSVITSVDLDHTELLADTIAATATEKAGIIKARKPVVLGNMYIEAAKVISDIALQREAPVWDFQPLAATYPSFQLALA
;
A
#
# COMPACT_ATOMS: atom_id res chain seq x y z
N MET A 1 -9.85 31.56 1.54
CA MET A 1 -8.58 30.96 1.03
C MET A 1 -8.78 29.45 0.95
N THR A 2 -8.37 28.83 -0.13
CA THR A 2 -8.42 27.37 -0.31
C THR A 2 -7.50 26.70 0.71
N SER A 3 -7.97 25.65 1.41
CA SER A 3 -7.18 24.95 2.43
C SER A 3 -5.97 24.22 1.81
N SER A 4 -4.96 23.90 2.61
CA SER A 4 -3.78 23.17 2.12
C SER A 4 -4.16 21.75 1.67
N VAL A 5 -5.10 21.13 2.36
CA VAL A 5 -5.65 19.82 1.99
C VAL A 5 -6.40 19.89 0.66
N GLN A 6 -7.17 20.94 0.40
CA GLN A 6 -7.81 21.11 -0.90
C GLN A 6 -6.79 21.20 -2.04
N ARG A 7 -5.71 21.96 -1.83
CA ARG A 7 -4.60 22.05 -2.82
C ARG A 7 -3.86 20.72 -3.00
N LEU A 8 -3.76 19.90 -1.95
CA LEU A 8 -3.24 18.53 -2.05
C LEU A 8 -4.15 17.65 -2.92
N LEU A 9 -5.46 17.79 -2.79
CA LEU A 9 -6.45 17.07 -3.60
C LEU A 9 -6.42 17.45 -5.09
N GLU A 10 -5.87 18.62 -5.43
CA GLU A 10 -5.68 19.10 -6.81
C GLU A 10 -4.43 18.52 -7.49
N LEU A 11 -3.57 17.80 -6.77
CA LEU A 11 -2.42 17.13 -7.38
C LEU A 11 -2.88 16.06 -8.40
N PRO A 12 -2.08 15.82 -9.46
CA PRO A 12 -2.42 14.87 -10.51
C PRO A 12 -2.80 13.48 -9.96
N ARG A 13 -3.79 12.83 -10.57
CA ARG A 13 -4.24 11.47 -10.23
C ARG A 13 -4.09 10.57 -11.44
N TYR A 14 -3.80 9.29 -11.20
CA TYR A 14 -3.62 8.28 -12.26
C TYR A 14 -4.79 8.19 -13.25
N ALA A 15 -6.02 8.39 -12.82
CA ALA A 15 -7.23 8.14 -13.63
C ALA A 15 -7.84 9.40 -14.28
N SER A 16 -7.37 10.62 -13.95
CA SER A 16 -8.08 11.85 -14.36
C SER A 16 -7.55 12.50 -15.62
N ASP A 17 -6.31 12.24 -16.02
CA ASP A 17 -5.62 13.02 -17.05
C ASP A 17 -5.24 12.22 -18.31
N GLY A 18 -5.78 11.01 -18.45
CA GLY A 18 -5.54 10.12 -19.59
C GLY A 18 -4.20 9.36 -19.51
N PRO A 19 -3.92 8.49 -20.48
CA PRO A 19 -2.80 7.53 -20.43
C PRO A 19 -1.40 8.17 -20.44
N HIS A 20 -1.30 9.49 -20.53
CA HIS A 20 -0.03 10.23 -20.55
C HIS A 20 0.30 10.98 -19.26
N ALA A 21 -0.60 11.05 -18.28
CA ALA A 21 -0.45 11.92 -17.13
C ALA A 21 0.50 11.40 -16.06
N ILE A 22 0.73 10.09 -15.96
CA ILE A 22 1.61 9.52 -14.95
C ILE A 22 2.55 8.51 -15.58
N LYS A 23 3.82 8.89 -15.64
CA LYS A 23 4.88 7.95 -16.02
C LYS A 23 5.11 6.99 -14.85
N PRO A 24 5.08 5.67 -15.06
CA PRO A 24 5.53 4.70 -14.09
C PRO A 24 6.97 5.01 -13.69
N GLY A 25 7.30 4.87 -12.40
CA GLY A 25 8.66 5.07 -11.91
C GLY A 25 8.68 5.47 -10.45
N PHE A 26 9.81 5.25 -9.80
CA PHE A 26 9.97 5.50 -8.37
C PHE A 26 10.66 6.82 -8.05
N ASP A 27 11.22 7.51 -9.05
CA ASP A 27 12.05 8.71 -8.86
C ASP A 27 11.34 9.80 -8.05
N ARG A 28 10.04 10.01 -8.28
CA ARG A 28 9.26 11.03 -7.57
C ARG A 28 9.03 10.67 -6.11
N ILE A 29 8.57 9.42 -5.85
CA ILE A 29 8.32 8.98 -4.47
C ILE A 29 9.64 8.87 -3.69
N GLU A 30 10.72 8.40 -4.31
CA GLU A 30 12.03 8.38 -3.68
C GLU A 30 12.53 9.78 -3.38
N SER A 31 12.43 10.71 -4.33
CA SER A 31 12.83 12.11 -4.13
C SER A 31 12.07 12.76 -2.98
N ILE A 32 10.75 12.51 -2.84
CA ILE A 32 9.98 13.10 -1.75
C ILE A 32 10.29 12.44 -0.40
N LEU A 33 10.54 11.14 -0.37
CA LEU A 33 10.94 10.45 0.86
C LEU A 33 12.33 10.91 1.32
N GLU A 34 13.29 11.09 0.41
CA GLU A 34 14.59 11.67 0.74
C GLU A 34 14.45 13.11 1.27
N TYR A 35 13.67 13.96 0.60
CA TYR A 35 13.37 15.32 1.06
C TYR A 35 12.76 15.33 2.48
N MET A 36 11.95 14.33 2.83
CA MET A 36 11.33 14.19 4.16
C MET A 36 12.22 13.47 5.18
N GLY A 37 13.45 13.07 4.82
CA GLY A 37 14.38 12.40 5.73
C GLY A 37 14.13 10.90 5.90
N ARG A 38 13.51 10.23 4.92
CA ARG A 38 13.25 8.77 4.92
C ARG A 38 12.45 8.28 6.12
N PRO A 39 11.26 8.84 6.37
CA PRO A 39 10.42 8.44 7.50
C PRO A 39 9.97 6.97 7.41
N ASP A 40 10.02 6.37 6.23
CA ASP A 40 9.73 4.96 5.98
C ASP A 40 10.69 3.99 6.69
N ARG A 41 11.87 4.44 7.10
CA ARG A 41 12.89 3.62 7.78
C ARG A 41 12.72 3.54 9.31
N GLU A 42 11.77 4.25 9.86
CA GLU A 42 11.53 4.35 11.30
C GLU A 42 10.63 3.22 11.85
N MET A 43 10.10 2.33 10.99
CA MET A 43 9.12 1.32 11.39
C MET A 43 9.21 0.04 10.56
N ASP A 44 8.75 -1.08 11.11
CA ASP A 44 8.57 -2.32 10.38
C ASP A 44 7.32 -2.26 9.49
N ILE A 45 7.47 -2.51 8.19
CA ILE A 45 6.41 -2.34 7.20
C ILE A 45 5.91 -3.69 6.69
N ALA A 46 4.59 -3.87 6.66
CA ALA A 46 3.91 -4.91 5.91
C ALA A 46 3.23 -4.28 4.67
N LEU A 47 3.51 -4.82 3.47
CA LEU A 47 2.83 -4.41 2.23
C LEU A 47 1.68 -5.35 1.90
N VAL A 48 0.52 -4.80 1.53
CA VAL A 48 -0.67 -5.56 1.15
C VAL A 48 -1.08 -5.22 -0.27
N ALA A 49 -0.95 -6.19 -1.19
CA ALA A 49 -1.44 -6.12 -2.56
C ALA A 49 -2.57 -7.12 -2.79
N GLY A 50 -3.25 -7.00 -3.92
CA GLY A 50 -4.31 -7.90 -4.34
C GLY A 50 -5.32 -7.21 -5.26
N THR A 51 -6.21 -7.98 -5.87
CA THR A 51 -7.34 -7.40 -6.61
C THR A 51 -8.40 -6.94 -5.62
N ASN A 52 -8.89 -7.83 -4.78
CA ASN A 52 -9.92 -7.58 -3.78
C ASN A 52 -9.40 -7.80 -2.35
N GLY A 53 -10.03 -7.16 -1.36
CA GLY A 53 -9.76 -7.41 0.05
C GLY A 53 -8.49 -6.78 0.63
N LYS A 54 -7.74 -5.97 -0.13
CA LYS A 54 -6.52 -5.29 0.35
C LYS A 54 -6.77 -4.50 1.64
N GLY A 55 -7.65 -3.50 1.57
CA GLY A 55 -7.95 -2.61 2.70
C GLY A 55 -8.52 -3.35 3.91
N SER A 56 -9.39 -4.37 3.68
CA SER A 56 -9.93 -5.20 4.75
C SER A 56 -8.84 -6.01 5.45
N THR A 57 -7.97 -6.67 4.67
CA THR A 57 -6.83 -7.42 5.21
C THR A 57 -5.87 -6.51 5.95
N ALA A 58 -5.51 -5.36 5.36
CA ALA A 58 -4.64 -4.37 6.00
C ALA A 58 -5.22 -3.88 7.33
N SER A 59 -6.53 -3.60 7.38
CA SER A 59 -7.22 -3.15 8.60
C SER A 59 -7.24 -4.24 9.68
N MET A 60 -7.49 -5.50 9.31
CA MET A 60 -7.44 -6.63 10.25
C MET A 60 -6.03 -6.86 10.79
N MET A 61 -5.01 -6.82 9.93
CA MET A 61 -3.61 -6.94 10.35
C MET A 61 -3.23 -5.83 11.34
N ALA A 62 -3.59 -4.57 11.02
CA ALA A 62 -3.33 -3.44 11.91
C ALA A 62 -4.04 -3.59 13.26
N ALA A 63 -5.28 -4.09 13.28
CA ALA A 63 -6.02 -4.35 14.51
C ALA A 63 -5.36 -5.45 15.36
N CYS A 64 -4.90 -6.54 14.74
CA CYS A 64 -4.17 -7.61 15.42
C CYS A 64 -2.87 -7.10 16.04
N LEU A 65 -2.07 -6.33 15.31
CA LEU A 65 -0.82 -5.75 15.81
C LEU A 65 -1.09 -4.77 16.97
N THR A 66 -2.11 -3.93 16.84
CA THR A 66 -2.52 -3.02 17.92
C THR A 66 -2.96 -3.79 19.17
N SER A 67 -3.72 -4.87 19.00
CA SER A 67 -4.16 -5.74 20.11
C SER A 67 -2.99 -6.48 20.76
N ALA A 68 -1.92 -6.74 20.02
CA ALA A 68 -0.67 -7.30 20.53
C ALA A 68 0.21 -6.28 21.26
N GLY A 69 -0.22 -5.01 21.36
CA GLY A 69 0.47 -3.95 22.09
C GLY A 69 1.43 -3.10 21.25
N TYR A 70 1.49 -3.31 19.94
CA TYR A 70 2.31 -2.47 19.06
C TYR A 70 1.62 -1.14 18.75
N LYS A 71 2.41 -0.08 18.62
CA LYS A 71 1.91 1.18 18.07
C LYS A 71 1.87 1.05 16.54
N THR A 72 0.70 0.76 16.03
CA THR A 72 0.50 0.32 14.65
C THR A 72 -0.11 1.42 13.79
N ALA A 73 0.58 1.73 12.71
CA ALA A 73 0.10 2.59 11.65
C ALA A 73 -0.62 1.78 10.55
N LEU A 74 -1.58 2.41 9.89
CA LEU A 74 -2.32 1.85 8.76
C LEU A 74 -2.46 2.91 7.67
N GLN A 75 -2.02 2.57 6.46
CA GLN A 75 -2.29 3.36 5.26
C GLN A 75 -3.19 2.55 4.31
N THR A 76 -4.33 3.14 3.93
CA THR A 76 -5.32 2.53 3.00
C THR A 76 -5.75 3.49 1.91
N SER A 77 -6.29 2.94 0.81
CA SER A 77 -6.84 3.72 -0.30
C SER A 77 -7.93 2.94 -1.07
N PRO A 78 -8.91 3.64 -1.67
CA PRO A 78 -9.20 5.06 -1.50
C PRO A 78 -9.87 5.38 -0.16
N HIS A 79 -10.06 6.65 0.16
CA HIS A 79 -10.95 7.08 1.24
C HIS A 79 -12.42 7.12 0.77
N LEU A 80 -13.35 7.01 1.69
CA LEU A 80 -14.79 7.07 1.42
C LEU A 80 -15.32 8.51 1.51
N LEU A 81 -15.00 9.21 2.57
CA LEU A 81 -15.51 10.57 2.85
C LEU A 81 -14.37 11.58 2.98
N ARG A 82 -13.33 11.27 3.72
CA ARG A 82 -12.26 12.20 4.09
C ARG A 82 -10.88 11.59 3.85
N ILE A 83 -9.94 12.40 3.39
CA ILE A 83 -8.56 11.99 3.19
C ILE A 83 -7.90 11.44 4.46
N ASN A 84 -8.33 11.88 5.65
CA ASN A 84 -7.84 11.43 6.95
C ASN A 84 -7.99 9.91 7.14
N GLU A 85 -9.01 9.29 6.54
CA GLU A 85 -9.24 7.85 6.59
C GLU A 85 -8.07 7.04 6.06
N ARG A 86 -7.25 7.64 5.18
CA ARG A 86 -6.09 6.99 4.57
C ARG A 86 -4.93 6.75 5.55
N MET A 87 -4.92 7.47 6.66
CA MET A 87 -3.81 7.53 7.62
C MET A 87 -4.35 7.31 9.03
N ARG A 88 -4.06 6.16 9.62
CA ARG A 88 -4.52 5.81 10.97
C ARG A 88 -3.35 5.31 11.83
N VAL A 89 -3.42 5.58 13.12
CA VAL A 89 -2.52 4.97 14.12
C VAL A 89 -3.38 4.46 15.27
N ASN A 90 -3.23 3.18 15.62
CA ASN A 90 -4.06 2.50 16.61
C ASN A 90 -5.57 2.75 16.38
N GLY A 91 -6.01 2.70 15.12
CA GLY A 91 -7.39 2.92 14.70
C GLY A 91 -7.84 4.39 14.61
N SER A 92 -7.08 5.34 15.17
CA SER A 92 -7.42 6.77 15.12
C SER A 92 -6.88 7.42 13.84
N GLU A 93 -7.73 8.20 13.18
CA GLU A 93 -7.34 8.95 11.97
C GLU A 93 -6.35 10.08 12.30
N VAL A 94 -5.56 10.47 11.31
CA VAL A 94 -4.68 11.65 11.41
C VAL A 94 -5.50 12.91 11.76
N PRO A 95 -5.04 13.74 12.72
CA PRO A 95 -5.72 14.99 13.05
C PRO A 95 -5.76 15.95 11.86
N GLN A 96 -6.92 16.59 11.64
CA GLN A 96 -7.12 17.51 10.52
C GLN A 96 -6.12 18.68 10.53
N ASP A 97 -5.85 19.24 11.70
CA ASP A 97 -4.90 20.35 11.86
C ASP A 97 -3.47 19.95 11.55
N TRP A 98 -3.06 18.70 11.90
CA TRP A 98 -1.77 18.17 11.49
C TRP A 98 -1.69 18.05 9.98
N LEU A 99 -2.70 17.47 9.34
CA LEU A 99 -2.75 17.26 7.89
C LEU A 99 -2.71 18.59 7.13
N GLU A 100 -3.44 19.61 7.59
CA GLU A 100 -3.41 20.96 7.00
C GLU A 100 -2.00 21.59 7.09
N ARG A 101 -1.35 21.50 8.26
CA ARG A 101 0.00 22.03 8.44
C ARG A 101 1.03 21.30 7.58
N ALA A 102 1.00 19.96 7.60
CA ALA A 102 1.92 19.15 6.84
C ALA A 102 1.74 19.32 5.32
N ALA A 103 0.49 19.29 4.84
CA ALA A 103 0.18 19.58 3.44
C ALA A 103 0.69 20.97 3.03
N GLY A 104 0.42 22.00 3.84
CA GLY A 104 0.88 23.36 3.57
C GLY A 104 2.40 23.49 3.52
N LYS A 105 3.09 22.83 4.44
CA LYS A 105 4.57 22.84 4.53
C LYS A 105 5.23 22.19 3.32
N HIS A 106 4.68 21.09 2.80
CA HIS A 106 5.32 20.28 1.77
C HIS A 106 4.76 20.47 0.36
N LEU A 107 3.67 21.26 0.18
CA LEU A 107 2.98 21.41 -1.10
C LEU A 107 3.90 21.90 -2.24
N THR A 108 4.80 22.84 -1.94
CA THR A 108 5.74 23.37 -2.94
C THR A 108 6.67 22.25 -3.41
N ALA A 109 7.27 21.49 -2.50
CA ALA A 109 8.13 20.37 -2.84
C ALA A 109 7.38 19.29 -3.65
N PHE A 110 6.12 18.99 -3.29
CA PHE A 110 5.28 18.06 -4.06
C PHE A 110 5.11 18.52 -5.52
N ARG A 111 4.87 19.82 -5.74
CA ARG A 111 4.70 20.38 -7.08
C ARG A 111 6.02 20.42 -7.87
N ASP A 112 7.10 20.82 -7.24
CA ASP A 112 8.42 20.91 -7.88
C ASP A 112 8.95 19.54 -8.30
N ILE A 113 8.72 18.50 -7.49
CA ILE A 113 9.05 17.10 -7.82
C ILE A 113 8.05 16.52 -8.84
N GLY A 114 6.85 17.07 -8.94
CA GLY A 114 5.78 16.58 -9.81
C GLY A 114 5.10 15.33 -9.25
N THR A 115 4.97 15.23 -7.91
CA THR A 115 4.32 14.08 -7.26
C THR A 115 2.84 13.99 -7.60
N SER A 116 2.34 12.77 -7.72
CA SER A 116 0.91 12.51 -7.78
C SER A 116 0.25 12.69 -6.41
N PHE A 117 -1.08 12.84 -6.40
CA PHE A 117 -1.86 12.84 -5.15
C PHE A 117 -1.60 11.59 -4.28
N TYR A 118 -1.46 10.42 -4.92
CA TYR A 118 -1.19 9.18 -4.19
C TYR A 118 0.21 9.18 -3.56
N GLU A 119 1.24 9.54 -4.31
CA GLU A 119 2.61 9.65 -3.79
C GLU A 119 2.72 10.67 -2.64
N ALA A 120 2.08 11.83 -2.78
CA ALA A 120 2.05 12.86 -1.75
C ALA A 120 1.32 12.37 -0.48
N THR A 121 0.18 11.68 -0.62
CA THR A 121 -0.53 11.13 0.53
C THR A 121 0.21 9.99 1.21
N LEU A 122 0.89 9.13 0.46
CA LEU A 122 1.76 8.09 0.99
C LEU A 122 2.91 8.70 1.81
N ALA A 123 3.60 9.70 1.25
CA ALA A 123 4.71 10.37 1.93
C ALA A 123 4.25 11.07 3.22
N LEU A 124 3.11 11.76 3.21
CA LEU A 124 2.51 12.36 4.41
C LEU A 124 2.10 11.30 5.45
N SER A 125 1.59 10.14 5.00
CA SER A 125 1.27 9.04 5.91
C SER A 125 2.51 8.57 6.66
N LEU A 126 3.58 8.28 5.93
CA LEU A 126 4.84 7.81 6.51
C LEU A 126 5.48 8.85 7.44
N LEU A 127 5.42 10.14 7.05
CA LEU A 127 5.90 11.23 7.89
C LEU A 127 5.14 11.28 9.22
N TRP A 128 3.81 11.23 9.19
CA TRP A 128 3.00 11.24 10.42
C TRP A 128 3.25 10.01 11.28
N PHE A 129 3.37 8.84 10.67
CA PHE A 129 3.64 7.60 11.39
C PHE A 129 4.98 7.65 12.15
N ALA A 130 6.03 8.20 11.51
CA ALA A 130 7.33 8.41 12.14
C ALA A 130 7.24 9.46 13.26
N GLU A 131 6.59 10.61 13.03
CA GLU A 131 6.45 11.67 14.04
C GLU A 131 5.72 11.20 15.30
N VAL A 132 4.75 10.29 15.15
CA VAL A 132 4.06 9.71 16.31
C VAL A 132 4.73 8.44 16.83
N HIS A 133 5.91 8.07 16.31
CA HIS A 133 6.69 6.90 16.72
C HIS A 133 5.89 5.59 16.60
N ALA A 134 5.22 5.38 15.47
CA ALA A 134 4.66 4.08 15.15
C ALA A 134 5.79 3.06 14.96
N THR A 135 5.64 1.88 15.54
CA THR A 135 6.66 0.83 15.46
C THR A 135 6.42 -0.12 14.30
N HIS A 136 5.18 -0.26 13.86
CA HIS A 136 4.74 -1.10 12.76
C HIS A 136 3.80 -0.31 11.84
N ALA A 137 3.89 -0.56 10.54
CA ALA A 137 2.96 0.00 9.57
C ALA A 137 2.42 -1.09 8.64
N VAL A 138 1.11 -1.08 8.40
CA VAL A 138 0.48 -1.88 7.35
C VAL A 138 0.10 -0.92 6.23
N VAL A 139 0.63 -1.16 5.03
CA VAL A 139 0.50 -0.27 3.89
C VAL A 139 -0.17 -1.00 2.73
N GLU A 140 -1.31 -0.49 2.29
CA GLU A 140 -2.05 -0.98 1.13
C GLU A 140 -1.45 -0.40 -0.16
N THR A 141 -1.20 -1.24 -1.18
CA THR A 141 -0.82 -0.77 -2.51
C THR A 141 -1.98 -0.03 -3.18
N GLY A 142 -1.69 1.01 -3.93
CA GLY A 142 -2.72 1.75 -4.67
C GLY A 142 -3.23 0.96 -5.87
N LEU A 143 -2.33 0.56 -6.77
CA LEU A 143 -2.65 -0.17 -7.99
C LEU A 143 -1.55 -1.15 -8.38
N GLY A 144 -1.93 -2.39 -8.70
CA GLY A 144 -0.99 -3.42 -9.13
C GLY A 144 -0.07 -3.88 -7.99
N GLY A 145 1.18 -3.50 -8.03
CA GLY A 145 2.21 -3.82 -7.04
C GLY A 145 3.60 -3.43 -7.52
N ARG A 146 4.08 -4.04 -8.60
CA ARG A 146 5.46 -3.91 -9.09
C ARG A 146 5.89 -2.46 -9.31
N LEU A 147 5.02 -1.62 -9.87
CA LEU A 147 5.26 -0.21 -10.17
C LEU A 147 4.48 0.74 -9.25
N ASP A 148 3.84 0.21 -8.19
CA ASP A 148 3.16 1.04 -7.20
C ASP A 148 4.17 1.81 -6.35
N ALA A 149 3.82 3.06 -5.99
CA ALA A 149 4.69 3.91 -5.19
C ALA A 149 5.08 3.29 -3.84
N THR A 150 4.22 2.43 -3.27
CA THR A 150 4.55 1.70 -2.03
C THR A 150 5.67 0.69 -2.19
N ASN A 151 6.01 0.30 -3.43
CA ASN A 151 7.04 -0.72 -3.66
C ASN A 151 8.49 -0.22 -3.45
N VAL A 152 8.69 1.07 -3.19
CA VAL A 152 10.01 1.60 -2.73
C VAL A 152 10.29 1.26 -1.26
N LEU A 153 9.26 0.86 -0.50
CA LEU A 153 9.37 0.55 0.92
C LEU A 153 10.04 -0.81 1.12
N ASP A 154 10.95 -0.90 2.09
CA ASP A 154 11.59 -2.16 2.49
C ASP A 154 10.68 -2.94 3.45
N ALA A 155 9.71 -3.64 2.89
CA ALA A 155 8.74 -4.39 3.68
C ALA A 155 9.34 -5.64 4.32
N SER A 156 9.05 -5.87 5.58
CA SER A 156 9.40 -7.08 6.34
C SER A 156 8.56 -8.29 5.93
N VAL A 157 7.35 -8.05 5.42
CA VAL A 157 6.42 -9.06 4.90
C VAL A 157 5.57 -8.47 3.78
N SER A 158 5.31 -9.29 2.76
CA SER A 158 4.35 -8.97 1.69
C SER A 158 3.12 -9.86 1.81
N VAL A 159 1.94 -9.30 1.58
CA VAL A 159 0.68 -10.05 1.56
C VAL A 159 0.01 -9.84 0.21
N ILE A 160 -0.42 -10.92 -0.44
CA ILE A 160 -1.18 -10.86 -1.69
C ILE A 160 -2.53 -11.52 -1.43
N THR A 161 -3.60 -10.71 -1.31
CA THR A 161 -4.92 -11.16 -0.85
C THR A 161 -5.66 -12.02 -1.86
N SER A 162 -5.71 -11.56 -3.10
CA SER A 162 -6.35 -12.25 -4.23
C SER A 162 -5.78 -11.79 -5.56
N VAL A 163 -5.97 -12.59 -6.59
CA VAL A 163 -5.64 -12.24 -7.97
C VAL A 163 -6.84 -12.56 -8.85
N ASP A 164 -7.42 -11.51 -9.43
CA ASP A 164 -8.47 -11.57 -10.44
C ASP A 164 -8.16 -10.60 -11.58
N LEU A 165 -8.87 -10.70 -12.68
CA LEU A 165 -8.81 -9.72 -13.76
C LEU A 165 -9.46 -8.43 -13.31
N ASP A 166 -8.66 -7.37 -13.17
CA ASP A 166 -9.11 -6.04 -12.77
C ASP A 166 -8.22 -4.99 -13.44
N HIS A 167 -8.81 -3.85 -13.79
CA HIS A 167 -8.09 -2.76 -14.47
C HIS A 167 -7.29 -3.23 -15.69
N THR A 168 -7.87 -4.10 -16.51
CA THR A 168 -7.21 -4.74 -17.68
C THR A 168 -6.61 -3.73 -18.65
N GLU A 169 -7.17 -2.53 -18.74
CA GLU A 169 -6.62 -1.43 -19.56
C GLU A 169 -5.27 -0.89 -19.04
N LEU A 170 -4.96 -1.10 -17.75
CA LEU A 170 -3.78 -0.51 -17.08
C LEU A 170 -2.77 -1.54 -16.62
N LEU A 171 -3.20 -2.76 -16.29
CA LEU A 171 -2.33 -3.74 -15.62
C LEU A 171 -1.99 -4.94 -16.50
N ALA A 172 -2.96 -5.74 -16.90
CA ALA A 172 -2.72 -6.95 -17.68
C ALA A 172 -4.00 -7.69 -18.07
N ASP A 173 -3.96 -8.43 -19.18
CA ASP A 173 -5.10 -9.14 -19.75
C ASP A 173 -5.23 -10.60 -19.29
N THR A 174 -4.29 -11.08 -18.45
CA THR A 174 -4.28 -12.47 -17.98
C THR A 174 -4.04 -12.56 -16.48
N ILE A 175 -4.56 -13.63 -15.86
CA ILE A 175 -4.31 -13.93 -14.43
C ILE A 175 -2.82 -14.01 -14.13
N ALA A 176 -2.03 -14.68 -14.99
CA ALA A 176 -0.59 -14.81 -14.81
C ALA A 176 0.13 -13.45 -14.83
N ALA A 177 -0.24 -12.56 -15.74
CA ALA A 177 0.35 -11.23 -15.84
C ALA A 177 -0.05 -10.35 -14.64
N THR A 178 -1.33 -10.40 -14.21
CA THR A 178 -1.80 -9.70 -13.00
C THR A 178 -1.09 -10.25 -11.75
N ALA A 179 -0.90 -11.56 -11.65
CA ALA A 179 -0.13 -12.19 -10.57
C ALA A 179 1.32 -11.69 -10.54
N THR A 180 1.96 -11.56 -11.71
CA THR A 180 3.32 -11.03 -11.85
C THR A 180 3.43 -9.59 -11.35
N GLU A 181 2.47 -8.72 -11.71
CA GLU A 181 2.45 -7.34 -11.22
C GLU A 181 2.31 -7.27 -9.70
N LYS A 182 1.42 -8.10 -9.11
CA LYS A 182 1.24 -8.13 -7.65
C LYS A 182 2.45 -8.74 -6.93
N ALA A 183 3.04 -9.79 -7.48
CA ALA A 183 4.26 -10.41 -6.94
C ALA A 183 5.47 -9.47 -6.96
N GLY A 184 5.39 -8.36 -7.69
CA GLY A 184 6.42 -7.32 -7.68
C GLY A 184 6.74 -6.74 -6.30
N ILE A 185 5.81 -6.81 -5.34
CA ILE A 185 6.03 -6.31 -3.97
C ILE A 185 6.87 -7.25 -3.09
N ILE A 186 7.09 -8.50 -3.49
CA ILE A 186 7.86 -9.46 -2.71
C ILE A 186 9.30 -8.97 -2.58
N LYS A 187 9.82 -8.89 -1.36
CA LYS A 187 11.21 -8.49 -1.11
C LYS A 187 12.11 -9.72 -1.00
N ALA A 188 13.37 -9.59 -1.43
CA ALA A 188 14.32 -10.68 -1.36
C ALA A 188 14.49 -11.19 0.08
N ARG A 189 14.39 -12.51 0.27
CA ARG A 189 14.50 -13.21 1.57
C ARG A 189 13.50 -12.77 2.63
N LYS A 190 12.45 -12.04 2.25
CA LYS A 190 11.35 -11.67 3.15
C LYS A 190 10.10 -12.50 2.83
N PRO A 191 9.33 -12.92 3.83
CA PRO A 191 8.16 -13.78 3.62
C PRO A 191 7.08 -13.11 2.78
N VAL A 192 6.37 -13.94 1.99
CA VAL A 192 5.12 -13.58 1.34
C VAL A 192 3.98 -14.49 1.80
N VAL A 193 2.85 -13.88 2.13
CA VAL A 193 1.61 -14.56 2.50
C VAL A 193 0.65 -14.51 1.32
N LEU A 194 0.13 -15.68 0.92
CA LEU A 194 -0.86 -15.80 -0.16
C LEU A 194 -2.25 -16.00 0.43
N GLY A 195 -3.18 -15.17 0.00
CA GLY A 195 -4.61 -15.35 0.28
C GLY A 195 -5.28 -16.33 -0.68
N ASN A 196 -6.61 -16.30 -0.73
CA ASN A 196 -7.37 -17.16 -1.64
C ASN A 196 -7.27 -16.66 -3.09
N MET A 197 -6.75 -17.48 -4.00
CA MET A 197 -6.57 -17.14 -5.41
C MET A 197 -6.56 -18.39 -6.31
N TYR A 198 -6.62 -18.17 -7.61
CA TYR A 198 -6.48 -19.27 -8.59
C TYR A 198 -5.12 -19.96 -8.48
N ILE A 199 -5.11 -21.29 -8.69
CA ILE A 199 -3.89 -22.11 -8.65
C ILE A 199 -2.82 -21.56 -9.60
N GLU A 200 -3.22 -21.07 -10.79
CA GLU A 200 -2.33 -20.44 -11.76
C GLU A 200 -1.62 -19.21 -11.16
N ALA A 201 -2.37 -18.34 -10.48
CA ALA A 201 -1.82 -17.15 -9.84
C ALA A 201 -0.85 -17.52 -8.70
N ALA A 202 -1.27 -18.45 -7.83
CA ALA A 202 -0.45 -18.94 -6.71
C ALA A 202 0.88 -19.52 -7.21
N LYS A 203 0.86 -20.27 -8.33
CA LYS A 203 2.07 -20.81 -8.95
C LYS A 203 3.01 -19.70 -9.44
N VAL A 204 2.51 -18.73 -10.19
CA VAL A 204 3.31 -17.59 -10.68
C VAL A 204 3.96 -16.85 -9.52
N ILE A 205 3.21 -16.56 -8.46
CA ILE A 205 3.73 -15.84 -7.29
C ILE A 205 4.78 -16.67 -6.56
N SER A 206 4.54 -17.99 -6.40
CA SER A 206 5.49 -18.91 -5.76
C SER A 206 6.80 -19.04 -6.54
N ASP A 207 6.73 -19.08 -7.88
CA ASP A 207 7.92 -19.13 -8.74
C ASP A 207 8.75 -17.84 -8.60
N ILE A 208 8.11 -16.67 -8.51
CA ILE A 208 8.77 -15.37 -8.27
C ILE A 208 9.34 -15.32 -6.84
N ALA A 209 8.62 -15.82 -5.85
CA ALA A 209 9.10 -15.88 -4.46
C ALA A 209 10.34 -16.77 -4.36
N LEU A 210 10.36 -17.92 -5.03
CA LEU A 210 11.51 -18.81 -5.10
C LEU A 210 12.73 -18.11 -5.70
N GLN A 211 12.56 -17.37 -6.81
CA GLN A 211 13.65 -16.60 -7.42
C GLN A 211 14.21 -15.51 -6.49
N ARG A 212 13.40 -15.01 -5.56
CA ARG A 212 13.79 -14.02 -4.55
C ARG A 212 14.22 -14.63 -3.22
N GLU A 213 14.30 -15.95 -3.13
CA GLU A 213 14.58 -16.67 -1.87
C GLU A 213 13.59 -16.32 -0.75
N ALA A 214 12.36 -15.93 -1.11
CA ALA A 214 11.32 -15.49 -0.21
C ALA A 214 10.49 -16.69 0.27
N PRO A 215 10.36 -16.91 1.61
CA PRO A 215 9.47 -17.95 2.12
C PRO A 215 8.02 -17.67 1.75
N VAL A 216 7.29 -18.71 1.28
CA VAL A 216 5.88 -18.61 0.92
C VAL A 216 5.02 -19.22 2.03
N TRP A 217 4.02 -18.48 2.48
CA TRP A 217 3.00 -18.93 3.42
C TRP A 217 1.65 -18.90 2.69
N ASP A 218 1.17 -20.09 2.31
CA ASP A 218 -0.10 -20.24 1.61
C ASP A 218 -1.24 -20.43 2.60
N PHE A 219 -2.22 -19.54 2.55
CA PHE A 219 -3.41 -19.59 3.41
C PHE A 219 -4.45 -20.62 2.94
N GLN A 220 -4.46 -21.04 1.67
CA GLN A 220 -5.48 -21.95 1.13
C GLN A 220 -5.64 -23.26 1.92
N PRO A 221 -4.55 -23.94 2.35
CA PRO A 221 -4.68 -25.13 3.19
C PRO A 221 -5.37 -24.87 4.53
N LEU A 222 -5.14 -23.69 5.13
CA LEU A 222 -5.77 -23.28 6.39
C LEU A 222 -7.26 -22.96 6.20
N ALA A 223 -7.64 -22.32 5.09
CA ALA A 223 -9.03 -22.01 4.76
C ALA A 223 -9.87 -23.28 4.57
N ALA A 224 -9.29 -24.36 4.04
CA ALA A 224 -9.95 -25.66 3.93
C ALA A 224 -10.25 -26.29 5.31
N THR A 225 -9.42 -26.02 6.31
CA THR A 225 -9.59 -26.51 7.69
C THR A 225 -10.62 -25.69 8.48
N TYR A 226 -10.84 -24.43 8.11
CA TYR A 226 -11.77 -23.51 8.78
C TYR A 226 -12.78 -22.92 7.77
N PRO A 227 -13.83 -23.69 7.38
CA PRO A 227 -14.81 -23.28 6.36
C PRO A 227 -15.52 -21.95 6.66
N SER A 228 -15.64 -21.59 7.95
CA SER A 228 -16.25 -20.30 8.38
C SER A 228 -15.42 -19.06 7.96
N PHE A 229 -14.14 -19.23 7.66
CA PHE A 229 -13.31 -18.17 7.10
C PHE A 229 -13.61 -17.87 5.63
N GLN A 230 -14.11 -18.84 4.87
CA GLN A 230 -14.48 -18.63 3.46
C GLN A 230 -15.69 -17.70 3.30
N LEU A 231 -16.59 -17.67 4.28
CA LEU A 231 -17.77 -16.81 4.30
C LEU A 231 -17.45 -15.34 4.65
N ALA A 232 -16.33 -15.07 5.28
CA ALA A 232 -15.91 -13.72 5.66
C ALA A 232 -15.12 -13.00 4.56
N LEU A 233 -14.72 -13.70 3.48
CA LEU A 233 -13.91 -13.19 2.37
C LEU A 233 -14.68 -13.12 1.04
N ALA A 234 -15.94 -13.53 1.02
CA ALA A 234 -16.85 -13.42 -0.11
C ALA A 234 -17.72 -12.16 0.00
#